data_8ea7e8d8a50ce060c498ecc92a8caea6
#
_entry.id   8ea7e8d8a50ce060c498ecc92a8caea6
#
_cell.length_a   1.000
_cell.length_b   1.000
_cell.length_c   1.000
_cell.angle_alpha   90.00
_cell.angle_beta   90.00
_cell.angle_gamma   90.00
#
_symmetry.space_group_name_H-M   'P 1'
#
loop_
_entity.id
_entity.type
_entity.pdbx_description
1 polymer ?
#
loop_
_entity_poly.entity_id
_entity_poly.type
_entity_poly.pdbx_seq_one_letter_code
_entity_poly.pdbx_strand_id
1 'polypeptide(L)'
;MPVLKPRPVLGALAELVNAANAVRPLGRKGYSTLPTFAFGWPTSENAPLFLTGSLLDVLRRTVFGHYRTRNGRISLIIKALTWALLVVVQRREETSRKYFEDPLRMALGPDYPEAKEPERKPRGVFGTGWTRRRYVHETVRYGPHGPNLADIWMRPDLPRDGKAPVLLQVPGGAWMIGMRRPQAYPMLSRLAEHGWICVSIGYRISPKHTWPDHIVDVKRAIAWVKENIGDYGGDPESVYITGGSAGGHLTALAALTPNDPKWQPGFEHVDTSVAAAVPIYGR
;
A
#
# COMPACT_ATOMS: atom_id res chain seq x y z
N MET A 1 -21.29 -21.29 31.54
CA MET A 1 -19.87 -21.42 31.13
C MET A 1 -19.06 -20.38 31.88
N PRO A 2 -18.00 -20.71 32.64
CA PRO A 2 -17.17 -19.73 33.29
C PRO A 2 -16.40 -18.96 32.20
N VAL A 3 -16.67 -17.68 32.05
CA VAL A 3 -15.89 -16.77 31.20
C VAL A 3 -14.47 -16.76 31.75
N LEU A 4 -13.52 -17.33 31.03
CA LEU A 4 -12.09 -17.30 31.34
C LEU A 4 -11.69 -15.82 31.51
N LYS A 5 -11.51 -15.39 32.78
CA LYS A 5 -10.97 -14.03 33.03
C LYS A 5 -9.60 -13.93 32.37
N PRO A 6 -9.39 -13.07 31.38
CA PRO A 6 -8.10 -12.94 30.72
C PRO A 6 -7.08 -12.55 31.75
N ARG A 7 -6.01 -13.34 31.89
CA ARG A 7 -4.89 -13.05 32.80
C ARG A 7 -4.24 -11.74 32.30
N PRO A 8 -4.26 -10.66 33.06
CA PRO A 8 -3.86 -9.31 32.58
C PRO A 8 -2.40 -9.30 32.07
N VAL A 9 -1.53 -10.12 32.66
CA VAL A 9 -0.13 -10.27 32.27
C VAL A 9 0.03 -10.88 30.88
N LEU A 10 -0.78 -11.92 30.54
CA LEU A 10 -0.68 -12.57 29.23
C LEU A 10 -1.09 -11.63 28.09
N GLY A 11 -2.13 -10.83 28.28
CA GLY A 11 -2.54 -9.83 27.29
C GLY A 11 -1.46 -8.77 27.08
N ALA A 12 -0.89 -8.26 28.17
CA ALA A 12 0.21 -7.29 28.08
C ALA A 12 1.47 -7.87 27.42
N LEU A 13 1.81 -9.14 27.69
CA LEU A 13 2.91 -9.82 27.01
C LEU A 13 2.66 -10.01 25.51
N ALA A 14 1.45 -10.36 25.11
CA ALA A 14 1.11 -10.48 23.69
C ALA A 14 1.27 -9.14 22.95
N GLU A 15 0.82 -8.04 23.55
CA GLU A 15 1.04 -6.69 22.99
C GLU A 15 2.54 -6.35 22.91
N LEU A 16 3.33 -6.67 23.93
CA LEU A 16 4.78 -6.43 23.95
C LEU A 16 5.49 -7.22 22.85
N VAL A 17 5.19 -8.53 22.72
CA VAL A 17 5.76 -9.38 21.69
C VAL A 17 5.43 -8.84 20.29
N ASN A 18 4.20 -8.39 20.10
CA ASN A 18 3.79 -7.83 18.82
C ASN A 18 4.45 -6.47 18.53
N ALA A 19 4.61 -5.60 19.51
CA ALA A 19 5.35 -4.36 19.36
C ALA A 19 6.84 -4.59 19.07
N ALA A 20 7.46 -5.57 19.74
CA ALA A 20 8.84 -6.00 19.46
C ALA A 20 8.98 -6.56 18.04
N ASN A 21 7.98 -7.33 17.60
CA ASN A 21 7.90 -7.86 16.25
C ASN A 21 7.77 -6.74 15.19
N ALA A 22 7.02 -5.67 15.47
CA ALA A 22 6.93 -4.50 14.60
C ALA A 22 8.26 -3.72 14.51
N VAL A 23 9.01 -3.61 15.62
CA VAL A 23 10.36 -3.00 15.61
C VAL A 23 11.35 -3.85 14.84
N ARG A 24 11.34 -5.17 15.05
CA ARG A 24 12.23 -6.13 14.41
C ARG A 24 11.53 -7.49 14.27
N PRO A 25 11.22 -7.92 13.03
CA PRO A 25 10.53 -9.18 12.79
C PRO A 25 11.18 -10.36 13.52
N LEU A 26 10.39 -11.07 14.33
CA LEU A 26 10.86 -12.19 15.17
C LEU A 26 11.10 -13.46 14.33
N GLY A 27 10.26 -13.69 13.30
CA GLY A 27 10.41 -14.78 12.34
C GLY A 27 10.91 -14.26 11.00
N ARG A 28 12.13 -14.63 10.61
CA ARG A 28 12.78 -14.14 9.39
C ARG A 28 12.95 -15.19 8.32
N LYS A 29 12.70 -16.46 8.61
CA LYS A 29 12.89 -17.59 7.69
C LYS A 29 11.77 -18.62 7.86
N GLY A 30 11.42 -19.27 6.76
CA GLY A 30 10.44 -20.35 6.75
C GLY A 30 9.03 -19.93 7.16
N TYR A 31 8.27 -20.85 7.71
CA TYR A 31 6.86 -20.68 8.06
C TYR A 31 6.60 -19.63 9.15
N SER A 32 7.60 -19.28 9.97
CA SER A 32 7.46 -18.23 10.98
C SER A 32 7.31 -16.83 10.39
N THR A 33 7.69 -16.63 9.14
CA THR A 33 7.58 -15.33 8.44
C THR A 33 6.12 -14.88 8.28
N LEU A 34 5.21 -15.81 7.98
CA LEU A 34 3.78 -15.49 7.76
C LEU A 34 3.10 -14.89 9.00
N PRO A 35 3.09 -15.55 10.18
CA PRO A 35 2.50 -14.94 11.36
C PRO A 35 3.23 -13.67 11.80
N THR A 36 4.56 -13.65 11.72
CA THR A 36 5.35 -12.44 12.03
C THR A 36 4.92 -11.26 11.18
N PHE A 37 4.76 -11.46 9.87
CA PHE A 37 4.25 -10.45 8.95
C PHE A 37 2.80 -10.07 9.27
N ALA A 38 1.90 -11.05 9.42
CA ALA A 38 0.48 -10.81 9.62
C ALA A 38 0.17 -9.96 10.87
N PHE A 39 0.93 -10.12 11.94
CA PHE A 39 0.76 -9.35 13.18
C PHE A 39 1.64 -8.11 13.24
N GLY A 40 2.85 -8.15 12.70
CA GLY A 40 3.80 -7.03 12.75
C GLY A 40 3.42 -5.90 11.81
N TRP A 41 3.02 -6.21 10.58
CA TRP A 41 2.68 -5.22 9.57
C TRP A 41 1.55 -4.26 9.98
N PRO A 42 0.37 -4.70 10.44
CA PRO A 42 -0.66 -3.76 10.89
C PRO A 42 -0.20 -2.87 12.04
N THR A 43 0.66 -3.40 12.92
CA THR A 43 1.18 -2.66 14.07
C THR A 43 2.24 -1.63 13.65
N SER A 44 3.08 -1.93 12.66
CA SER A 44 4.05 -0.99 12.13
C SER A 44 3.38 0.17 11.37
N GLU A 45 2.36 -0.12 10.58
CA GLU A 45 1.65 0.90 9.79
C GLU A 45 0.69 1.76 10.63
N ASN A 46 0.26 1.29 11.80
CA ASN A 46 -0.74 1.95 12.63
C ASN A 46 -0.31 2.07 14.10
N ALA A 47 0.98 2.26 14.36
CA ALA A 47 1.52 2.35 15.72
C ALA A 47 0.77 3.35 16.62
N PRO A 48 0.36 4.56 16.17
CA PRO A 48 -0.44 5.48 16.97
C PRO A 48 -1.81 4.91 17.38
N LEU A 49 -2.45 4.14 16.51
CA LEU A 49 -3.75 3.51 16.81
C LEU A 49 -3.61 2.44 17.91
N PHE A 50 -2.57 1.59 17.79
CA PHE A 50 -2.26 0.57 18.80
C PHE A 50 -1.87 1.20 20.14
N LEU A 51 -1.09 2.28 20.13
CA LEU A 51 -0.73 3.04 21.33
C LEU A 51 -1.98 3.62 21.99
N THR A 52 -2.84 4.29 21.23
CA THR A 52 -4.09 4.89 21.75
C THR A 52 -5.01 3.82 22.34
N GLY A 53 -5.21 2.70 21.64
CA GLY A 53 -6.03 1.59 22.12
C GLY A 53 -5.50 0.99 23.42
N SER A 54 -4.17 0.81 23.53
CA SER A 54 -3.51 0.31 24.75
C SER A 54 -3.63 1.31 25.91
N LEU A 55 -3.50 2.61 25.66
CA LEU A 55 -3.70 3.66 26.68
C LEU A 55 -5.14 3.67 27.20
N LEU A 56 -6.13 3.58 26.31
CA LEU A 56 -7.55 3.51 26.68
C LEU A 56 -7.86 2.25 27.49
N ASP A 57 -7.27 1.09 27.13
CA ASP A 57 -7.42 -0.14 27.93
C ASP A 57 -6.82 0.03 29.35
N VAL A 58 -5.64 0.67 29.46
CA VAL A 58 -5.04 0.98 30.76
C VAL A 58 -5.92 1.90 31.57
N LEU A 59 -6.41 2.99 30.99
CA LEU A 59 -7.31 3.91 31.66
C LEU A 59 -8.57 3.19 32.19
N ARG A 60 -9.22 2.42 31.34
CA ARG A 60 -10.38 1.61 31.73
C ARG A 60 -10.06 0.68 32.90
N ARG A 61 -8.97 -0.09 32.81
CA ARG A 61 -8.57 -1.03 33.86
C ARG A 61 -8.17 -0.34 35.16
N THR A 62 -7.64 0.88 35.09
CA THR A 62 -7.33 1.69 36.28
C THR A 62 -8.60 2.06 37.03
N VAL A 63 -9.64 2.54 36.31
CA VAL A 63 -10.94 2.87 36.90
C VAL A 63 -11.54 1.68 37.64
N PHE A 64 -11.42 0.47 37.08
CA PHE A 64 -11.91 -0.76 37.71
C PHE A 64 -10.93 -1.39 38.73
N GLY A 65 -9.85 -0.70 39.12
CA GLY A 65 -8.94 -1.12 40.18
C GLY A 65 -8.05 -2.33 39.86
N HIS A 66 -7.91 -2.72 38.57
CA HIS A 66 -7.16 -3.90 38.15
C HIS A 66 -5.67 -3.82 38.51
N TYR A 67 -5.11 -2.62 38.59
CA TYR A 67 -3.67 -2.40 38.90
C TYR A 67 -3.34 -2.35 40.40
N ARG A 68 -4.32 -2.61 41.26
CA ARG A 68 -4.06 -2.74 42.71
C ARG A 68 -3.39 -4.06 43.06
N THR A 69 -3.49 -5.07 42.20
CA THR A 69 -2.88 -6.39 42.39
C THR A 69 -1.43 -6.42 41.90
N ARG A 70 -0.61 -7.36 42.42
CA ARG A 70 0.76 -7.58 41.95
C ARG A 70 0.80 -7.84 40.43
N ASN A 71 -0.05 -8.72 39.93
CA ASN A 71 -0.12 -9.03 38.49
C ASN A 71 -0.56 -7.83 37.66
N GLY A 72 -1.47 -6.99 38.18
CA GLY A 72 -1.85 -5.73 37.56
C GLY A 72 -0.66 -4.80 37.40
N ARG A 73 0.14 -4.59 38.47
CA ARG A 73 1.34 -3.74 38.41
C ARG A 73 2.38 -4.26 37.42
N ILE A 74 2.60 -5.58 37.37
CA ILE A 74 3.49 -6.21 36.37
C ILE A 74 2.97 -5.94 34.96
N SER A 75 1.66 -6.10 34.71
CA SER A 75 1.10 -5.83 33.39
C SER A 75 1.23 -4.37 32.97
N LEU A 76 1.18 -3.42 33.92
CA LEU A 76 1.38 -2.00 33.65
C LEU A 76 2.82 -1.69 33.20
N ILE A 77 3.82 -2.31 33.87
CA ILE A 77 5.22 -2.17 33.47
C ILE A 77 5.43 -2.72 32.05
N ILE A 78 4.86 -3.89 31.74
CA ILE A 78 4.93 -4.49 30.40
C ILE A 78 4.30 -3.57 29.35
N LYS A 79 3.15 -2.94 29.66
CA LYS A 79 2.52 -1.97 28.75
C LYS A 79 3.38 -0.72 28.54
N ALA A 80 4.04 -0.22 29.58
CA ALA A 80 4.98 0.91 29.41
C ALA A 80 6.12 0.58 28.44
N LEU A 81 6.68 -0.63 28.51
CA LEU A 81 7.67 -1.11 27.54
C LEU A 81 7.08 -1.22 26.13
N THR A 82 5.84 -1.72 26.01
CA THR A 82 5.11 -1.77 24.73
C THR A 82 4.99 -0.38 24.12
N TRP A 83 4.60 0.62 24.90
CA TRP A 83 4.45 2.01 24.43
C TRP A 83 5.78 2.60 23.97
N ALA A 84 6.88 2.33 24.70
CA ALA A 84 8.22 2.74 24.27
C ALA A 84 8.58 2.15 22.89
N LEU A 85 8.28 0.87 22.65
CA LEU A 85 8.52 0.23 21.36
C LEU A 85 7.62 0.82 20.24
N LEU A 86 6.35 1.08 20.51
CA LEU A 86 5.44 1.71 19.54
C LEU A 86 5.90 3.14 19.18
N VAL A 87 6.42 3.91 20.14
CA VAL A 87 7.02 5.22 19.88
C VAL A 87 8.27 5.10 19.00
N VAL A 88 9.10 4.06 19.22
CA VAL A 88 10.25 3.79 18.35
C VAL A 88 9.81 3.48 16.91
N VAL A 89 8.74 2.68 16.74
CA VAL A 89 8.16 2.40 15.42
C VAL A 89 7.72 3.69 14.74
N GLN A 90 6.94 4.53 15.44
CA GLN A 90 6.45 5.81 14.93
C GLN A 90 7.58 6.74 14.50
N ARG A 91 8.62 6.90 15.33
CA ARG A 91 9.77 7.75 14.98
C ARG A 91 10.55 7.25 13.76
N ARG A 92 10.65 5.92 13.58
CA ARG A 92 11.27 5.35 12.37
C ARG A 92 10.46 5.64 11.12
N GLU A 93 9.16 5.58 11.20
CA GLU A 93 8.25 5.94 10.11
C GLU A 93 8.44 7.41 9.71
N GLU A 94 8.42 8.33 10.68
CA GLU A 94 8.64 9.77 10.44
C GLU A 94 10.00 10.09 9.82
N THR A 95 11.04 9.31 10.15
CA THR A 95 12.39 9.51 9.59
C THR A 95 12.59 8.80 8.24
N SER A 96 11.66 7.94 7.82
CA SER A 96 11.80 7.15 6.58
C SER A 96 11.88 8.01 5.32
N ARG A 97 11.29 9.20 5.33
CA ARG A 97 11.32 10.17 4.22
C ARG A 97 12.73 10.46 3.71
N LYS A 98 13.71 10.62 4.61
CA LYS A 98 15.11 10.88 4.26
C LYS A 98 15.73 9.79 3.39
N TYR A 99 15.37 8.52 3.64
CA TYR A 99 15.89 7.38 2.85
C TYR A 99 15.44 7.39 1.39
N PHE A 100 14.40 8.15 1.05
CA PHE A 100 13.93 8.33 -0.32
C PHE A 100 14.42 9.66 -0.92
N GLU A 101 14.41 10.73 -0.15
CA GLU A 101 14.79 12.07 -0.63
C GLU A 101 16.29 12.19 -0.90
N ASP A 102 17.15 11.65 -0.02
CA ASP A 102 18.59 11.77 -0.19
C ASP A 102 19.09 11.10 -1.49
N PRO A 103 18.70 9.85 -1.84
CA PRO A 103 19.05 9.25 -3.13
C PRO A 103 18.47 10.01 -4.33
N LEU A 104 17.26 10.56 -4.23
CA LEU A 104 16.68 11.36 -5.30
C LEU A 104 17.46 12.66 -5.54
N ARG A 105 17.85 13.35 -4.48
CA ARG A 105 18.72 14.55 -4.58
C ARG A 105 20.09 14.22 -5.18
N MET A 106 20.68 13.09 -4.80
CA MET A 106 21.94 12.62 -5.38
C MET A 106 21.82 12.31 -6.87
N ALA A 107 20.70 11.73 -7.29
CA ALA A 107 20.49 11.32 -8.68
C ALA A 107 20.02 12.47 -9.59
N LEU A 108 19.20 13.37 -9.08
CA LEU A 108 18.54 14.44 -9.86
C LEU A 108 19.20 15.81 -9.71
N GLY A 109 20.18 15.94 -8.81
CA GLY A 109 20.93 17.16 -8.59
C GLY A 109 20.36 18.08 -7.49
N PRO A 110 21.11 19.18 -7.16
CA PRO A 110 20.76 20.08 -6.06
C PRO A 110 19.44 20.84 -6.27
N ASP A 111 19.05 21.03 -7.51
CA ASP A 111 17.81 21.74 -7.89
C ASP A 111 16.57 20.83 -7.82
N TYR A 112 16.73 19.58 -7.37
CA TYR A 112 15.58 18.69 -7.14
C TYR A 112 14.60 19.35 -6.17
N PRO A 113 13.35 19.63 -6.61
CA PRO A 113 12.39 20.31 -5.78
C PRO A 113 12.03 19.45 -4.57
N GLU A 114 12.25 19.98 -3.38
CA GLU A 114 11.72 19.34 -2.17
C GLU A 114 10.23 19.10 -2.32
N ALA A 115 9.80 17.88 -2.07
CA ALA A 115 8.37 17.58 -2.04
C ALA A 115 7.75 18.47 -0.95
N LYS A 116 7.00 19.50 -1.38
CA LYS A 116 6.26 20.35 -0.45
C LYS A 116 5.40 19.49 0.44
N GLU A 117 5.43 19.72 1.74
CA GLU A 117 4.52 19.03 2.67
C GLU A 117 3.08 19.21 2.18
N PRO A 118 2.26 18.14 2.27
CA PRO A 118 0.88 18.25 1.86
C PRO A 118 0.18 19.33 2.69
N GLU A 119 -0.46 20.29 2.03
CA GLU A 119 -1.27 21.33 2.67
C GLU A 119 -2.38 20.75 3.55
N ARG A 120 -2.79 19.52 3.27
CA ARG A 120 -3.74 18.76 4.07
C ARG A 120 -3.09 17.49 4.60
N LYS A 121 -3.19 17.28 5.91
CA LYS A 121 -2.78 16.01 6.54
C LYS A 121 -3.50 14.83 5.87
N PRO A 122 -2.81 13.72 5.61
CA PRO A 122 -3.44 12.52 5.05
C PRO A 122 -4.66 12.14 5.91
N ARG A 123 -5.76 11.84 5.26
CA ARG A 123 -6.92 11.30 5.98
C ARG A 123 -6.57 9.92 6.47
N GLY A 124 -6.74 9.65 7.77
CA GLY A 124 -6.46 8.35 8.36
C GLY A 124 -7.26 7.22 7.70
N VAL A 125 -7.00 5.99 8.12
CA VAL A 125 -7.57 4.74 7.56
C VAL A 125 -9.08 4.84 7.29
N PHE A 126 -9.85 5.47 8.18
CA PHE A 126 -11.30 5.65 8.02
C PHE A 126 -11.69 6.68 6.95
N GLY A 127 -10.81 7.63 6.63
CA GLY A 127 -11.08 8.65 5.60
C GLY A 127 -10.84 8.16 4.16
N THR A 128 -10.10 7.07 3.99
CA THR A 128 -9.69 6.59 2.66
C THR A 128 -10.85 6.05 1.81
N GLY A 129 -11.88 5.49 2.43
CA GLY A 129 -13.09 5.05 1.73
C GLY A 129 -13.90 6.18 1.09
N TRP A 130 -13.83 7.39 1.69
CA TRP A 130 -14.49 8.59 1.16
C TRP A 130 -13.75 9.18 -0.05
N THR A 131 -12.42 9.07 -0.09
CA THR A 131 -11.60 9.59 -1.20
C THR A 131 -11.91 8.89 -2.50
N ARG A 132 -12.23 7.60 -2.46
CA ARG A 132 -12.64 6.86 -3.65
C ARG A 132 -13.89 7.47 -4.31
N ARG A 133 -14.93 7.83 -3.53
CA ARG A 133 -16.16 8.43 -4.07
C ARG A 133 -15.93 9.78 -4.72
N ARG A 134 -14.88 10.49 -4.32
CA ARG A 134 -14.55 11.81 -4.86
C ARG A 134 -13.78 11.75 -6.17
N TYR A 135 -12.88 10.78 -6.32
CA TYR A 135 -11.90 10.75 -7.42
C TYR A 135 -12.09 9.59 -8.39
N VAL A 136 -12.79 8.51 -8.02
CA VAL A 136 -13.09 7.45 -9.00
C VAL A 136 -14.12 7.97 -10.00
N HIS A 137 -13.65 8.17 -11.23
CA HIS A 137 -14.48 8.62 -12.33
C HIS A 137 -15.37 7.48 -12.82
N GLU A 138 -14.76 6.36 -13.20
CA GLU A 138 -15.48 5.17 -13.65
C GLU A 138 -14.65 3.88 -13.48
N THR A 139 -15.29 2.77 -13.78
CA THR A 139 -14.64 1.45 -13.91
C THR A 139 -14.75 0.98 -15.33
N VAL A 140 -13.63 0.70 -15.96
CA VAL A 140 -13.55 0.22 -17.35
C VAL A 140 -13.06 -1.22 -17.43
N ARG A 141 -13.31 -1.85 -18.56
CA ARG A 141 -12.79 -3.17 -18.90
C ARG A 141 -11.63 -3.01 -19.89
N TYR A 142 -10.45 -3.44 -19.49
CA TYR A 142 -9.23 -3.34 -20.31
C TYR A 142 -8.83 -4.64 -21.01
N GLY A 143 -9.55 -5.73 -20.78
CA GLY A 143 -9.26 -7.04 -21.39
C GLY A 143 -10.43 -8.01 -21.31
N PRO A 144 -10.29 -9.20 -21.91
CA PRO A 144 -11.40 -10.15 -22.10
C PRO A 144 -11.81 -10.91 -20.82
N HIS A 145 -10.94 -10.95 -19.81
CA HIS A 145 -11.19 -11.75 -18.61
C HIS A 145 -11.97 -10.96 -17.54
N GLY A 146 -12.74 -11.66 -16.71
CA GLY A 146 -13.53 -11.04 -15.64
C GLY A 146 -12.74 -10.10 -14.72
N PRO A 147 -11.51 -10.47 -14.26
CA PRO A 147 -10.65 -9.60 -13.45
C PRO A 147 -10.04 -8.39 -14.18
N ASN A 148 -10.09 -8.35 -15.53
CA ASN A 148 -9.51 -7.26 -16.32
C ASN A 148 -10.34 -5.98 -16.23
N LEU A 149 -10.47 -5.45 -15.05
CA LEU A 149 -11.15 -4.21 -14.73
C LEU A 149 -10.17 -3.19 -14.16
N ALA A 150 -10.36 -1.93 -14.53
CA ALA A 150 -9.58 -0.81 -14.00
C ALA A 150 -10.51 0.28 -13.46
N ASP A 151 -10.18 0.82 -12.30
CA ASP A 151 -10.82 2.03 -11.77
C ASP A 151 -9.97 3.24 -12.18
N ILE A 152 -10.59 4.18 -12.91
CA ILE A 152 -9.96 5.44 -13.33
C ILE A 152 -10.16 6.47 -12.23
N TRP A 153 -9.06 7.02 -11.72
CA TRP A 153 -9.03 8.03 -10.67
C TRP A 153 -8.55 9.34 -11.25
N MET A 154 -9.35 10.38 -11.13
CA MET A 154 -9.01 11.73 -11.57
C MET A 154 -9.87 12.74 -10.83
N ARG A 155 -9.44 14.00 -10.78
CA ARG A 155 -10.30 15.06 -10.26
C ARG A 155 -11.40 15.39 -11.29
N PRO A 156 -12.62 15.76 -10.83
CA PRO A 156 -13.75 15.98 -11.73
C PRO A 156 -13.55 17.12 -12.75
N ASP A 157 -12.72 18.11 -12.38
CA ASP A 157 -12.43 19.32 -13.17
C ASP A 157 -11.12 19.20 -13.96
N LEU A 158 -10.59 18.00 -14.17
CA LEU A 158 -9.39 17.80 -14.98
C LEU A 158 -9.68 18.16 -16.45
N PRO A 159 -8.88 19.04 -17.08
CA PRO A 159 -9.01 19.33 -18.50
C PRO A 159 -8.86 18.07 -19.36
N ARG A 160 -9.72 17.92 -20.37
CA ARG A 160 -9.69 16.77 -21.27
C ARG A 160 -8.72 16.95 -22.45
N ASP A 161 -8.32 18.17 -22.68
CA ASP A 161 -7.32 18.60 -23.68
C ASP A 161 -5.91 18.68 -23.10
N GLY A 162 -5.79 18.51 -21.79
CA GLY A 162 -4.52 18.52 -21.07
C GLY A 162 -3.75 17.21 -21.22
N LYS A 163 -2.42 17.27 -21.06
CA LYS A 163 -1.54 16.11 -21.05
C LYS A 163 -1.20 15.70 -19.61
N ALA A 164 -2.21 15.21 -18.89
CA ALA A 164 -2.06 14.79 -17.52
C ALA A 164 -1.15 13.55 -17.43
N PRO A 165 -0.18 13.50 -16.51
CA PRO A 165 0.61 12.29 -16.29
C PRO A 165 -0.26 11.16 -15.74
N VAL A 166 0.08 9.91 -16.11
CA VAL A 166 -0.72 8.72 -15.83
C VAL A 166 0.03 7.77 -14.92
N LEU A 167 -0.58 7.35 -13.82
CA LEU A 167 -0.05 6.31 -12.94
C LEU A 167 -0.87 5.03 -13.05
N LEU A 168 -0.26 3.94 -13.51
CA LEU A 168 -0.82 2.60 -13.44
C LEU A 168 -0.45 1.95 -12.11
N GLN A 169 -1.45 1.58 -11.29
CA GLN A 169 -1.26 0.91 -10.00
C GLN A 169 -1.60 -0.57 -10.11
N VAL A 170 -0.62 -1.43 -9.81
CA VAL A 170 -0.72 -2.89 -9.80
C VAL A 170 -0.85 -3.38 -8.37
N PRO A 171 -1.97 -4.03 -7.98
CA PRO A 171 -2.16 -4.45 -6.61
C PRO A 171 -1.26 -5.61 -6.21
N GLY A 172 -0.80 -5.60 -4.95
CA GLY A 172 -0.16 -6.72 -4.30
C GLY A 172 -1.16 -7.77 -3.81
N GLY A 173 -0.65 -8.86 -3.23
CA GLY A 173 -1.47 -9.91 -2.65
C GLY A 173 -1.01 -11.32 -3.05
N ALA A 174 0.32 -11.53 -3.08
CA ALA A 174 0.95 -12.84 -3.36
C ALA A 174 0.44 -13.51 -4.64
N TRP A 175 -0.01 -12.74 -5.64
CA TRP A 175 -0.65 -13.22 -6.89
C TRP A 175 -1.92 -14.05 -6.68
N MET A 176 -2.44 -14.11 -5.43
CA MET A 176 -3.57 -14.96 -5.03
C MET A 176 -4.76 -14.17 -4.50
N ILE A 177 -4.53 -13.05 -3.82
CA ILE A 177 -5.58 -12.25 -3.17
C ILE A 177 -5.54 -10.77 -3.60
N GLY A 178 -4.76 -10.45 -4.64
CA GLY A 178 -4.63 -9.09 -5.15
C GLY A 178 -5.96 -8.53 -5.67
N MET A 179 -6.34 -7.38 -5.12
CA MET A 179 -7.55 -6.67 -5.53
C MET A 179 -7.22 -5.22 -5.83
N ARG A 180 -7.78 -4.66 -6.92
CA ARG A 180 -7.65 -3.23 -7.23
C ARG A 180 -8.24 -2.31 -6.15
N ARG A 181 -9.05 -2.86 -5.27
CA ARG A 181 -9.67 -2.17 -4.12
C ARG A 181 -9.36 -2.95 -2.84
N PRO A 182 -9.04 -2.30 -1.72
CA PRO A 182 -8.86 -0.85 -1.45
C PRO A 182 -7.39 -0.38 -1.47
N GLN A 183 -6.50 -1.03 -2.23
CA GLN A 183 -5.07 -0.75 -2.18
C GLN A 183 -4.72 0.64 -2.74
N ALA A 184 -3.69 1.27 -2.16
CA ALA A 184 -3.08 2.53 -2.60
C ALA A 184 -4.02 3.77 -2.62
N TYR A 185 -5.19 3.74 -2.03
CA TYR A 185 -6.15 4.84 -2.04
C TYR A 185 -5.59 6.21 -1.62
N PRO A 186 -4.74 6.33 -0.57
CA PRO A 186 -4.14 7.61 -0.21
C PRO A 186 -3.27 8.18 -1.32
N MET A 187 -2.43 7.33 -1.95
CA MET A 187 -1.57 7.72 -3.06
C MET A 187 -2.38 8.12 -4.30
N LEU A 188 -3.34 7.29 -4.72
CA LEU A 188 -4.20 7.55 -5.88
C LEU A 188 -4.98 8.86 -5.71
N SER A 189 -5.54 9.10 -4.51
CA SER A 189 -6.27 10.32 -4.20
C SER A 189 -5.36 11.55 -4.23
N ARG A 190 -4.15 11.43 -3.68
CA ARG A 190 -3.17 12.51 -3.65
C ARG A 190 -2.74 12.91 -5.05
N LEU A 191 -2.42 11.94 -5.89
CA LEU A 191 -2.01 12.20 -7.27
C LEU A 191 -3.17 12.76 -8.11
N ALA A 192 -4.38 12.20 -7.98
CA ALA A 192 -5.56 12.73 -8.65
C ALA A 192 -5.84 14.19 -8.26
N GLU A 193 -5.69 14.55 -6.98
CA GLU A 193 -5.80 15.93 -6.50
C GLU A 193 -4.78 16.87 -7.16
N HIS A 194 -3.60 16.35 -7.52
CA HIS A 194 -2.53 17.10 -8.21
C HIS A 194 -2.62 17.03 -9.75
N GLY A 195 -3.76 16.59 -10.29
CA GLY A 195 -3.99 16.59 -11.72
C GLY A 195 -3.44 15.36 -12.47
N TRP A 196 -3.07 14.30 -11.76
CA TRP A 196 -2.74 13.03 -12.38
C TRP A 196 -4.01 12.22 -12.69
N ILE A 197 -3.92 11.36 -13.69
CA ILE A 197 -4.87 10.27 -13.88
C ILE A 197 -4.25 8.99 -13.31
N CYS A 198 -4.95 8.33 -12.38
CA CYS A 198 -4.46 7.07 -11.84
C CYS A 198 -5.38 5.93 -12.26
N VAL A 199 -4.79 4.81 -12.68
CA VAL A 199 -5.47 3.63 -13.18
C VAL A 199 -5.15 2.46 -12.26
N SER A 200 -6.11 2.08 -11.40
CA SER A 200 -5.93 0.95 -10.48
C SER A 200 -6.53 -0.31 -11.08
N ILE A 201 -5.69 -1.29 -11.42
CA ILE A 201 -6.10 -2.49 -12.16
C ILE A 201 -6.38 -3.69 -11.27
N GLY A 202 -7.30 -4.56 -11.72
CA GLY A 202 -7.35 -5.96 -11.31
C GLY A 202 -6.63 -6.82 -12.35
N TYR A 203 -6.13 -7.96 -11.99
CA TYR A 203 -5.55 -8.95 -12.90
C TYR A 203 -5.95 -10.36 -12.47
N ARG A 204 -5.79 -11.34 -13.36
CA ARG A 204 -6.05 -12.75 -13.03
C ARG A 204 -5.12 -13.24 -11.93
N ILE A 205 -5.63 -14.02 -10.99
CA ILE A 205 -4.90 -14.47 -9.79
C ILE A 205 -4.94 -15.99 -9.63
N SER A 206 -3.92 -16.54 -8.98
CA SER A 206 -3.82 -17.96 -8.60
C SER A 206 -4.85 -18.31 -7.52
N PRO A 207 -5.23 -19.59 -7.39
CA PRO A 207 -4.78 -20.75 -8.17
C PRO A 207 -5.51 -20.94 -9.50
N LYS A 208 -6.60 -20.19 -9.75
CA LYS A 208 -7.40 -20.34 -10.98
C LYS A 208 -6.61 -19.98 -12.23
N HIS A 209 -5.74 -18.97 -12.12
CA HIS A 209 -4.87 -18.50 -13.18
C HIS A 209 -3.44 -18.45 -12.67
N THR A 210 -2.53 -19.03 -13.44
CA THR A 210 -1.11 -19.14 -13.06
C THR A 210 -0.23 -18.29 -13.95
N TRP A 211 1.07 -18.29 -13.68
CA TRP A 211 2.04 -17.71 -14.57
C TRP A 211 1.93 -18.29 -16.00
N PRO A 212 1.96 -17.46 -17.07
CA PRO A 212 2.23 -16.02 -17.10
C PRO A 212 1.01 -15.11 -17.12
N ASP A 213 -0.19 -15.57 -16.83
CA ASP A 213 -1.43 -14.79 -16.92
C ASP A 213 -1.36 -13.43 -16.24
N HIS A 214 -0.67 -13.35 -15.10
CA HIS A 214 -0.53 -12.13 -14.31
C HIS A 214 0.18 -11.00 -15.07
N ILE A 215 1.33 -11.33 -15.69
CA ILE A 215 2.11 -10.32 -16.44
C ILE A 215 1.44 -9.96 -17.76
N VAL A 216 0.80 -10.90 -18.42
CA VAL A 216 0.03 -10.66 -19.64
C VAL A 216 -1.09 -9.65 -19.37
N ASP A 217 -1.80 -9.78 -18.25
CA ASP A 217 -2.86 -8.84 -17.89
C ASP A 217 -2.32 -7.44 -17.57
N VAL A 218 -1.17 -7.35 -16.88
CA VAL A 218 -0.51 -6.06 -16.62
C VAL A 218 -0.08 -5.39 -17.91
N LYS A 219 0.54 -6.14 -18.83
CA LYS A 219 0.90 -5.62 -20.16
C LYS A 219 -0.31 -5.15 -20.96
N ARG A 220 -1.41 -5.91 -20.92
CA ARG A 220 -2.66 -5.52 -21.57
C ARG A 220 -3.26 -4.25 -20.96
N ALA A 221 -3.11 -4.06 -19.65
CA ALA A 221 -3.54 -2.82 -19.01
C ALA A 221 -2.69 -1.61 -19.45
N ILE A 222 -1.37 -1.79 -19.63
CA ILE A 222 -0.51 -0.74 -20.18
C ILE A 222 -0.94 -0.41 -21.61
N ALA A 223 -1.15 -1.43 -22.46
CA ALA A 223 -1.61 -1.27 -23.84
C ALA A 223 -2.94 -0.48 -23.87
N TRP A 224 -3.91 -0.88 -23.04
CA TRP A 224 -5.18 -0.16 -22.95
C TRP A 224 -5.01 1.31 -22.54
N VAL A 225 -4.12 1.59 -21.57
CA VAL A 225 -3.80 2.97 -21.16
C VAL A 225 -3.22 3.75 -22.33
N LYS A 226 -2.24 3.20 -23.05
CA LYS A 226 -1.64 3.84 -24.22
C LYS A 226 -2.67 4.20 -25.29
N GLU A 227 -3.64 3.33 -25.52
CA GLU A 227 -4.66 3.50 -26.55
C GLU A 227 -5.82 4.43 -26.14
N ASN A 228 -6.19 4.48 -24.86
CA ASN A 228 -7.46 5.07 -24.45
C ASN A 228 -7.34 6.27 -23.49
N ILE A 229 -6.19 6.47 -22.84
CA ILE A 229 -6.11 7.45 -21.75
C ILE A 229 -6.19 8.90 -22.24
N GLY A 230 -5.95 9.13 -23.52
CA GLY A 230 -6.15 10.44 -24.17
C GLY A 230 -7.58 10.96 -24.06
N ASP A 231 -8.57 10.06 -24.11
CA ASP A 231 -10.01 10.41 -23.97
C ASP A 231 -10.33 10.95 -22.56
N TYR A 232 -9.49 10.66 -21.59
CA TYR A 232 -9.56 11.15 -20.22
C TYR A 232 -8.72 12.41 -19.98
N GLY A 233 -7.95 12.87 -20.99
CA GLY A 233 -7.02 13.99 -20.88
C GLY A 233 -5.62 13.58 -20.42
N GLY A 234 -5.31 12.27 -20.41
CA GLY A 234 -4.01 11.75 -20.06
C GLY A 234 -3.02 11.73 -21.21
N ASP A 235 -1.73 11.80 -20.90
CA ASP A 235 -0.64 11.69 -21.86
C ASP A 235 -0.19 10.22 -21.97
N PRO A 236 -0.40 9.53 -23.10
CA PRO A 236 0.04 8.16 -23.30
C PRO A 236 1.57 7.99 -23.29
N GLU A 237 2.34 9.06 -23.49
CA GLU A 237 3.81 9.04 -23.40
C GLU A 237 4.31 9.22 -21.96
N SER A 238 3.47 9.75 -21.09
CA SER A 238 3.78 10.03 -19.67
C SER A 238 3.13 9.00 -18.74
N VAL A 239 3.36 7.71 -19.02
CA VAL A 239 2.81 6.59 -18.25
C VAL A 239 3.84 6.06 -17.25
N TYR A 240 3.49 6.10 -15.99
CA TYR A 240 4.26 5.59 -14.87
C TYR A 240 3.59 4.34 -14.29
N ILE A 241 4.37 3.38 -13.78
CA ILE A 241 3.81 2.15 -13.19
C ILE A 241 4.32 1.95 -11.77
N THR A 242 3.44 1.53 -10.86
CA THR A 242 3.80 1.21 -9.47
C THR A 242 3.00 0.03 -8.94
N GLY A 243 3.53 -0.61 -7.92
CA GLY A 243 2.84 -1.68 -7.21
C GLY A 243 3.65 -2.16 -6.01
N GLY A 244 2.97 -2.76 -5.03
CA GLY A 244 3.60 -3.31 -3.84
C GLY A 244 3.64 -4.83 -3.86
N SER A 245 4.69 -5.46 -3.28
CA SER A 245 4.80 -6.92 -3.14
C SER A 245 4.69 -7.65 -4.49
N ALA A 246 3.72 -8.54 -4.67
CA ALA A 246 3.44 -9.18 -5.97
C ALA A 246 3.19 -8.16 -7.09
N GLY A 247 2.52 -7.03 -6.78
CA GLY A 247 2.35 -5.91 -7.71
C GLY A 247 3.68 -5.23 -8.04
N GLY A 248 4.58 -5.09 -7.05
CA GLY A 248 5.93 -4.56 -7.26
C GLY A 248 6.78 -5.46 -8.16
N HIS A 249 6.69 -6.77 -7.99
CA HIS A 249 7.32 -7.74 -8.90
C HIS A 249 6.80 -7.58 -10.33
N LEU A 250 5.47 -7.55 -10.53
CA LEU A 250 4.87 -7.37 -11.86
C LEU A 250 5.19 -6.00 -12.46
N THR A 251 5.28 -4.95 -11.65
CA THR A 251 5.72 -3.61 -12.04
C THR A 251 7.14 -3.63 -12.58
N ALA A 252 8.09 -4.22 -11.84
CA ALA A 252 9.48 -4.33 -12.28
C ALA A 252 9.60 -5.15 -13.57
N LEU A 253 8.93 -6.29 -13.62
CA LEU A 253 8.94 -7.16 -14.79
C LEU A 253 8.36 -6.47 -16.03
N ALA A 254 7.23 -5.78 -15.90
CA ALA A 254 6.61 -5.04 -17.00
C ALA A 254 7.56 -3.97 -17.57
N ALA A 255 8.22 -3.22 -16.68
CA ALA A 255 9.15 -2.16 -17.09
C ALA A 255 10.46 -2.70 -17.72
N LEU A 256 10.94 -3.86 -17.27
CA LEU A 256 12.16 -4.51 -17.77
C LEU A 256 11.94 -5.31 -19.06
N THR A 257 10.71 -5.52 -19.48
CA THR A 257 10.35 -6.27 -20.69
C THR A 257 9.43 -5.43 -21.61
N PRO A 258 9.79 -4.16 -21.95
CA PRO A 258 8.95 -3.37 -22.85
C PRO A 258 8.82 -4.08 -24.19
N ASN A 259 7.61 -4.07 -24.75
CA ASN A 259 7.33 -4.59 -26.11
C ASN A 259 7.77 -6.05 -26.34
N ASP A 260 7.93 -6.86 -25.29
CA ASP A 260 8.27 -8.26 -25.42
C ASP A 260 7.02 -9.07 -25.85
N PRO A 261 6.97 -9.61 -27.09
CA PRO A 261 5.82 -10.32 -27.62
C PRO A 261 5.46 -11.56 -26.81
N LYS A 262 6.41 -12.14 -26.09
CA LYS A 262 6.18 -13.27 -25.19
C LYS A 262 5.10 -12.97 -24.13
N TRP A 263 5.01 -11.72 -23.71
CA TRP A 263 4.07 -11.28 -22.67
C TRP A 263 2.90 -10.46 -23.22
N GLN A 264 2.77 -10.39 -24.55
CA GLN A 264 1.73 -9.61 -25.23
C GLN A 264 0.90 -10.45 -26.22
N PRO A 265 0.43 -11.66 -25.88
CA PRO A 265 -0.29 -12.52 -26.84
C PRO A 265 -1.57 -11.85 -27.34
N GLY A 266 -1.66 -11.67 -28.67
CA GLY A 266 -2.78 -11.05 -29.38
C GLY A 266 -2.79 -9.51 -29.34
N PHE A 267 -1.72 -8.89 -28.85
CA PHE A 267 -1.48 -7.43 -28.90
C PHE A 267 0.04 -7.12 -28.97
N GLU A 268 0.76 -7.95 -29.69
CA GLU A 268 2.24 -7.88 -29.81
C GLU A 268 2.72 -6.58 -30.45
N HIS A 269 1.88 -5.93 -31.24
CA HIS A 269 2.17 -4.68 -31.95
C HIS A 269 1.98 -3.42 -31.10
N VAL A 270 1.36 -3.55 -29.91
CA VAL A 270 1.06 -2.38 -29.08
C VAL A 270 2.23 -2.04 -28.18
N ASP A 271 2.55 -0.75 -28.08
CA ASP A 271 3.58 -0.27 -27.15
C ASP A 271 3.17 -0.48 -25.69
N THR A 272 4.02 -1.16 -24.94
CA THR A 272 3.88 -1.40 -23.51
C THR A 272 5.05 -0.83 -22.71
N SER A 273 5.80 0.10 -23.29
CA SER A 273 6.82 0.85 -22.56
C SER A 273 6.20 1.81 -21.54
N VAL A 274 6.94 2.13 -20.51
CA VAL A 274 6.55 3.08 -19.46
C VAL A 274 7.67 4.09 -19.23
N ALA A 275 7.30 5.33 -18.89
CA ALA A 275 8.26 6.41 -18.66
C ALA A 275 9.12 6.14 -17.40
N ALA A 276 8.54 5.59 -16.34
CA ALA A 276 9.28 5.11 -15.18
C ALA A 276 8.46 4.08 -14.38
N ALA A 277 9.16 3.29 -13.55
CA ALA A 277 8.58 2.29 -12.68
C ALA A 277 9.04 2.47 -11.24
N VAL A 278 8.10 2.35 -10.30
CA VAL A 278 8.35 2.41 -8.85
C VAL A 278 7.89 1.10 -8.21
N PRO A 279 8.69 0.03 -8.27
CA PRO A 279 8.37 -1.24 -7.62
C PRO A 279 8.60 -1.11 -6.11
N ILE A 280 7.56 -1.28 -5.31
CA ILE A 280 7.61 -1.18 -3.85
C ILE A 280 7.70 -2.59 -3.27
N TYR A 281 8.81 -2.89 -2.54
CA TYR A 281 9.10 -4.20 -1.93
C TYR A 281 8.71 -5.40 -2.81
N GLY A 282 8.87 -5.29 -4.13
CA GLY A 282 8.80 -6.40 -5.08
C GLY A 282 10.01 -7.34 -4.94
N ARG A 283 9.82 -8.62 -5.26
CA ARG A 283 10.92 -9.61 -5.30
C ARG A 283 11.30 -9.89 -6.73
#